data_8a736527dcb8097f3f416a3788cecf51
#
_entry.id   8a736527dcb8097f3f416a3788cecf51
#
_cell.length_a   1.000
_cell.length_b   1.000
_cell.length_c   1.000
_cell.angle_alpha   90.00
_cell.angle_beta   90.00
_cell.angle_gamma   90.00
#
_symmetry.space_group_name_H-M   'P 1'
#
loop_
_entity.id
_entity.type
_entity.pdbx_description
1 polymer ?
#
loop_
_entity_poly.entity_id
_entity_poly.type
_entity_poly.pdbx_seq_one_letter_code
_entity_poly.pdbx_strand_id
1 'polypeptide(L)'
;MITVSRRAFGAGALATGLLTGIKPSFAQEPRRGGTLVATWGGGEPQAVYVPSGGGPGPTFSSSKVLERLARRKMNGEFEGELAEGWKAAEDFRSYAVKLREGVKFHDGQPMTAADVVYSVDEIWKKYATTASMTDYAGIEAPDAGRVVIKFGKPMPQFTFASLLSGPASYIVPKHVYAGSDPAGNPANNAPVGTGPWKFQKWVHGSHFEYVRNDDYWRTGFPYMDRLVLRFLRDPSGRVAAIESGEIQIGVFDAIAAADIKRLTSTPKFVATTKGYEEAVWATTMECNCRKPLFAKREVRQAMFFAVNREAIAKTVYYGYARPGTGPILSPNTEFYSPDTFNTAYDPKKAAALLDAAGHKKPAKGSRFSITLVAGGWFADNARAAAIVKQGLEEVGITVALAVPERAAAIKRIYTDYDFDLAISNQENPSEPVPTTTQYFTTDGIKKGVPFRNASGFSSADMEALVEKIRIETEPARRRSLVVDFEKLATQEACNLPLVEVETSTVASSRVQNYANAPDTLAASWHDVWLAA
;
A
#
# COMPACT_ATOMS: atom_id res chain seq x y z
N MET A 1 7.70 -34.67 50.94
CA MET A 1 6.98 -35.68 51.77
C MET A 1 5.67 -35.10 52.21
N ILE A 2 4.64 -35.88 52.07
CA ILE A 2 3.23 -35.85 52.51
C ILE A 2 2.32 -35.74 51.26
N THR A 3 2.00 -36.83 50.72
CA THR A 3 1.05 -37.95 50.80
C THR A 3 -0.39 -37.55 50.60
N VAL A 4 -0.88 -38.01 49.48
CA VAL A 4 -2.18 -38.51 48.99
C VAL A 4 -3.31 -38.70 50.03
N SER A 5 -4.55 -38.32 49.63
CA SER A 5 -5.74 -39.06 49.99
C SER A 5 -6.83 -39.02 48.91
N ARG A 6 -7.23 -40.22 48.45
CA ARG A 6 -8.42 -40.53 47.64
C ARG A 6 -9.60 -40.81 48.57
N ARG A 7 -10.82 -40.44 48.11
CA ARG A 7 -12.17 -41.06 48.33
C ARG A 7 -13.22 -39.93 48.25
N ALA A 8 -14.41 -40.01 47.71
CA ALA A 8 -15.21 -41.19 47.28
C ALA A 8 -16.37 -40.69 46.38
N PHE A 9 -16.85 -41.59 45.56
CA PHE A 9 -18.15 -41.75 44.89
C PHE A 9 -19.33 -40.87 45.30
N GLY A 10 -20.07 -40.36 44.31
CA GLY A 10 -21.47 -39.93 44.40
C GLY A 10 -22.10 -39.91 43.00
N ALA A 11 -22.98 -40.85 42.74
CA ALA A 11 -23.75 -41.04 41.52
C ALA A 11 -24.84 -39.96 41.36
N GLY A 12 -25.14 -39.59 40.13
CA GLY A 12 -26.39 -38.88 39.87
C GLY A 12 -26.52 -38.21 38.50
N ALA A 13 -27.40 -38.76 37.68
CA ALA A 13 -28.17 -38.16 36.60
C ALA A 13 -27.53 -38.04 35.20
N LEU A 14 -27.91 -38.97 34.34
CA LEU A 14 -27.95 -38.87 32.87
C LEU A 14 -28.73 -37.61 32.44
N ALA A 15 -28.02 -36.64 31.87
CA ALA A 15 -28.61 -35.63 31.00
C ALA A 15 -28.18 -35.98 29.58
N THR A 16 -29.05 -36.55 28.80
CA THR A 16 -28.94 -36.74 27.35
C THR A 16 -29.04 -35.36 26.69
N GLY A 17 -27.92 -34.63 26.65
CA GLY A 17 -27.77 -33.40 25.85
C GLY A 17 -27.53 -33.80 24.42
N LEU A 18 -28.44 -33.39 23.54
CA LEU A 18 -28.28 -33.39 22.08
C LEU A 18 -26.95 -32.72 21.71
N LEU A 19 -25.94 -33.52 21.44
CA LEU A 19 -24.77 -33.09 20.67
C LEU A 19 -25.24 -32.87 19.24
N THR A 20 -25.72 -31.67 18.94
CA THR A 20 -25.80 -31.18 17.57
C THR A 20 -24.37 -31.22 17.04
N GLY A 21 -24.11 -32.17 16.17
CA GLY A 21 -22.81 -32.38 15.54
C GLY A 21 -22.36 -31.12 14.82
N ILE A 22 -21.37 -30.44 15.37
CA ILE A 22 -20.52 -29.54 14.62
C ILE A 22 -19.84 -30.47 13.61
N LYS A 23 -20.35 -30.48 12.38
CA LYS A 23 -19.65 -31.12 11.26
C LYS A 23 -18.29 -30.38 11.17
N PRO A 24 -17.16 -31.09 11.27
CA PRO A 24 -15.89 -30.44 10.94
C PRO A 24 -16.04 -29.93 9.53
N SER A 25 -15.84 -28.64 9.36
CA SER A 25 -15.68 -28.01 8.04
C SER A 25 -14.43 -28.64 7.45
N PHE A 26 -14.60 -29.68 6.63
CA PHE A 26 -13.52 -30.17 5.79
C PHE A 26 -13.13 -29.02 4.89
N ALA A 27 -11.90 -28.52 5.04
CA ALA A 27 -11.34 -27.58 4.08
C ALA A 27 -11.50 -28.22 2.70
N GLN A 28 -12.26 -27.59 1.82
CA GLN A 28 -12.43 -28.09 0.46
C GLN A 28 -11.06 -28.16 -0.20
N GLU A 29 -10.73 -29.28 -0.82
CA GLU A 29 -9.50 -29.42 -1.58
C GLU A 29 -9.52 -28.47 -2.79
N PRO A 30 -8.38 -27.81 -3.10
CA PRO A 30 -8.28 -26.93 -4.25
C PRO A 30 -8.65 -27.63 -5.54
N ARG A 31 -9.55 -27.05 -6.30
CA ARG A 31 -9.96 -27.54 -7.61
C ARG A 31 -9.08 -26.94 -8.69
N ARG A 32 -8.70 -27.75 -9.66
CA ARG A 32 -7.98 -27.31 -10.85
C ARG A 32 -8.94 -27.04 -12.01
N GLY A 33 -8.54 -26.12 -12.87
CA GLY A 33 -9.24 -25.83 -14.10
C GLY A 33 -10.20 -24.64 -13.99
N GLY A 34 -10.71 -24.21 -15.13
CA GLY A 34 -11.67 -23.14 -15.27
C GLY A 34 -11.04 -21.75 -15.46
N THR A 35 -11.93 -20.74 -15.53
CA THR A 35 -11.56 -19.34 -15.75
C THR A 35 -11.97 -18.50 -14.56
N LEU A 36 -11.04 -17.72 -14.02
CA LEU A 36 -11.32 -16.67 -13.04
C LEU A 36 -11.42 -15.33 -13.78
N VAL A 37 -12.53 -14.62 -13.58
CA VAL A 37 -12.72 -13.26 -14.10
C VAL A 37 -12.69 -12.28 -12.94
N ALA A 38 -11.78 -11.32 -13.01
CA ALA A 38 -11.55 -10.32 -11.97
C ALA A 38 -11.66 -8.89 -12.52
N THR A 39 -11.90 -7.94 -11.63
CA THR A 39 -11.80 -6.50 -11.90
C THR A 39 -11.18 -5.78 -10.73
N TRP A 40 -10.82 -4.50 -10.89
CA TRP A 40 -10.33 -3.65 -9.80
C TRP A 40 -10.96 -2.26 -9.86
N GLY A 41 -10.73 -1.44 -8.84
CA GLY A 41 -11.31 -0.10 -8.70
C GLY A 41 -10.86 0.94 -9.75
N GLY A 42 -9.94 0.57 -10.64
CA GLY A 42 -9.45 1.42 -11.74
C GLY A 42 -10.05 1.07 -13.10
N GLY A 43 -9.60 1.79 -14.11
CA GLY A 43 -9.93 1.51 -15.51
C GLY A 43 -8.83 0.72 -16.23
N GLU A 44 -8.82 0.75 -17.56
CA GLU A 44 -7.76 0.16 -18.38
C GLU A 44 -6.41 0.80 -18.06
N PRO A 45 -5.36 0.01 -17.72
CA PRO A 45 -4.03 0.54 -17.50
C PRO A 45 -3.36 0.92 -18.83
N GLN A 46 -2.35 1.78 -18.75
CA GLN A 46 -1.58 2.22 -19.92
C GLN A 46 -0.68 1.12 -20.52
N ALA A 47 -0.32 0.13 -19.73
CA ALA A 47 0.49 -1.03 -20.12
C ALA A 47 0.24 -2.17 -19.13
N VAL A 48 0.60 -3.39 -19.50
CA VAL A 48 0.55 -4.55 -18.59
C VAL A 48 1.64 -4.44 -17.52
N TYR A 49 2.83 -3.99 -17.90
CA TYR A 49 3.95 -3.73 -17.02
C TYR A 49 4.46 -2.30 -17.18
N VAL A 50 4.79 -1.66 -16.08
CA VAL A 50 5.42 -0.33 -16.05
C VAL A 50 6.64 -0.41 -15.13
N PRO A 51 7.86 -0.16 -15.63
CA PRO A 51 9.10 -0.26 -14.84
C PRO A 51 9.12 0.54 -13.55
N SER A 52 8.42 1.67 -13.50
CA SER A 52 8.27 2.52 -12.30
C SER A 52 7.16 2.06 -11.34
N GLY A 53 6.52 0.90 -11.59
CA GLY A 53 5.36 0.42 -10.85
C GLY A 53 4.01 0.88 -11.42
N GLY A 54 3.89 2.11 -11.88
CA GLY A 54 2.73 2.65 -12.62
C GLY A 54 1.38 2.72 -11.89
N GLY A 55 1.34 2.39 -10.60
CA GLY A 55 0.11 2.39 -9.79
C GLY A 55 -0.67 1.07 -9.80
N PRO A 56 -1.90 1.05 -9.23
CA PRO A 56 -2.63 -0.20 -8.94
C PRO A 56 -2.88 -1.10 -10.15
N GLY A 57 -3.26 -0.55 -11.28
CA GLY A 57 -3.57 -1.33 -12.49
C GLY A 57 -2.36 -2.12 -13.03
N PRO A 58 -1.24 -1.46 -13.37
CA PRO A 58 -0.02 -2.14 -13.79
C PRO A 58 0.55 -3.09 -12.71
N THR A 59 0.47 -2.75 -11.43
CA THR A 59 0.86 -3.67 -10.34
C THR A 59 0.03 -4.95 -10.38
N PHE A 60 -1.29 -4.82 -10.53
CA PHE A 60 -2.20 -5.95 -10.58
C PHE A 60 -1.99 -6.83 -11.82
N SER A 61 -1.73 -6.23 -12.99
CA SER A 61 -1.53 -6.97 -14.23
C SER A 61 -0.15 -7.62 -14.31
N SER A 62 0.93 -6.90 -13.96
CA SER A 62 2.30 -7.40 -14.08
C SER A 62 2.62 -8.52 -13.09
N SER A 63 2.08 -8.47 -11.86
CA SER A 63 2.31 -9.49 -10.82
C SER A 63 1.83 -10.90 -11.21
N LYS A 64 1.03 -11.03 -12.25
CA LYS A 64 0.59 -12.33 -12.79
C LYS A 64 1.67 -12.98 -13.65
N VAL A 65 2.47 -12.15 -14.30
CA VAL A 65 3.46 -12.54 -15.33
C VAL A 65 4.89 -12.46 -14.81
N LEU A 66 5.21 -11.40 -14.07
CA LEU A 66 6.55 -11.11 -13.54
C LEU A 66 6.63 -11.47 -12.06
N GLU A 67 7.79 -11.96 -11.64
CA GLU A 67 8.08 -12.27 -10.26
C GLU A 67 9.27 -11.45 -9.74
N ARG A 68 9.42 -11.42 -8.41
CA ARG A 68 10.44 -10.68 -7.66
C ARG A 68 11.42 -11.65 -7.02
N LEU A 69 12.50 -11.13 -6.45
CA LEU A 69 13.45 -11.98 -5.72
C LEU A 69 12.86 -12.49 -4.40
N ALA A 70 12.02 -11.69 -3.75
CA ALA A 70 11.36 -12.06 -2.50
C ALA A 70 9.88 -11.63 -2.51
N ARG A 71 9.13 -12.18 -1.56
CA ARG A 71 7.76 -11.75 -1.26
C ARG A 71 7.57 -11.64 0.25
N ARG A 72 6.61 -10.84 0.69
CA ARG A 72 6.21 -10.77 2.08
C ARG A 72 5.00 -11.67 2.33
N LYS A 73 4.98 -12.32 3.50
CA LYS A 73 3.86 -13.16 3.95
C LYS A 73 2.89 -12.35 4.81
N MET A 74 1.68 -12.86 5.01
CA MET A 74 0.66 -12.25 5.87
C MET A 74 1.10 -12.06 7.32
N ASN A 75 2.06 -12.85 7.81
CA ASN A 75 2.63 -12.69 9.15
C ASN A 75 3.76 -11.65 9.24
N GLY A 76 4.02 -10.94 8.14
CA GLY A 76 5.05 -9.90 8.07
C GLY A 76 6.46 -10.39 7.72
N GLU A 77 6.71 -11.70 7.70
CA GLU A 77 8.01 -12.26 7.32
C GLU A 77 8.25 -12.16 5.82
N PHE A 78 9.51 -12.03 5.43
CA PHE A 78 9.92 -12.14 4.04
C PHE A 78 10.38 -13.56 3.72
N GLU A 79 10.03 -14.04 2.54
CA GLU A 79 10.51 -15.31 2.01
C GLU A 79 11.00 -15.16 0.58
N GLY A 80 11.90 -16.06 0.16
CA GLY A 80 12.40 -16.06 -1.20
C GLY A 80 11.32 -16.46 -2.22
N GLU A 81 11.31 -15.75 -3.37
CA GLU A 81 10.51 -16.07 -4.56
C GLU A 81 11.43 -16.58 -5.65
N LEU A 82 12.03 -15.73 -6.49
CA LEU A 82 13.08 -16.11 -7.43
C LEU A 82 14.44 -16.26 -6.73
N ALA A 83 14.63 -15.70 -5.54
CA ALA A 83 15.74 -16.05 -4.67
C ALA A 83 15.37 -17.24 -3.77
N GLU A 84 16.33 -18.07 -3.43
CA GLU A 84 16.21 -19.06 -2.34
C GLU A 84 16.40 -18.40 -0.97
N GLY A 85 17.17 -17.30 -0.93
CA GLY A 85 17.44 -16.50 0.25
C GLY A 85 18.57 -15.50 0.01
N TRP A 86 18.85 -14.73 1.05
CA TRP A 86 19.91 -13.71 1.03
C TRP A 86 20.63 -13.64 2.37
N LYS A 87 21.86 -13.13 2.34
CA LYS A 87 22.69 -12.95 3.53
C LYS A 87 23.42 -11.62 3.47
N ALA A 88 23.30 -10.82 4.52
CA ALA A 88 24.07 -9.60 4.68
C ALA A 88 25.56 -9.91 5.01
N ALA A 89 26.47 -9.05 4.54
CA ALA A 89 27.81 -8.95 5.10
C ALA A 89 27.77 -8.36 6.52
N GLU A 90 28.86 -8.51 7.28
CA GLU A 90 28.93 -8.04 8.68
C GLU A 90 28.71 -6.52 8.82
N ASP A 91 29.14 -5.74 7.82
CA ASP A 91 28.98 -4.29 7.78
C ASP A 91 27.66 -3.82 7.18
N PHE A 92 26.80 -4.75 6.77
CA PHE A 92 25.52 -4.48 6.09
C PHE A 92 25.62 -3.64 4.80
N ARG A 93 26.79 -3.55 4.19
CA ARG A 93 27.01 -2.82 2.94
C ARG A 93 26.92 -3.69 1.70
N SER A 94 26.75 -4.98 1.85
CA SER A 94 26.46 -5.88 0.74
C SER A 94 25.59 -7.05 1.16
N TYR A 95 24.86 -7.56 0.19
CA TYR A 95 23.95 -8.70 0.34
C TYR A 95 24.21 -9.72 -0.76
N ALA A 96 24.59 -10.93 -0.37
CA ALA A 96 24.65 -12.07 -1.28
C ALA A 96 23.26 -12.70 -1.40
N VAL A 97 22.73 -12.77 -2.60
CA VAL A 97 21.43 -13.36 -2.92
C VAL A 97 21.66 -14.63 -3.72
N LYS A 98 21.16 -15.75 -3.23
CA LYS A 98 21.17 -17.04 -3.93
C LYS A 98 19.91 -17.16 -4.77
N LEU A 99 20.06 -17.38 -6.08
CA LEU A 99 18.94 -17.52 -7.00
C LEU A 99 18.43 -18.95 -7.04
N ARG A 100 17.15 -19.10 -7.33
CA ARG A 100 16.49 -20.40 -7.52
C ARG A 100 16.94 -21.02 -8.84
N GLU A 101 17.30 -22.30 -8.79
CA GLU A 101 17.67 -23.07 -9.98
C GLU A 101 16.45 -23.54 -10.78
N GLY A 102 16.63 -23.75 -12.07
CA GLY A 102 15.61 -24.32 -12.95
C GLY A 102 14.45 -23.39 -13.32
N VAL A 103 14.48 -22.13 -12.91
CA VAL A 103 13.46 -21.13 -13.31
C VAL A 103 13.64 -20.78 -14.78
N LYS A 104 12.53 -20.78 -15.54
CA LYS A 104 12.48 -20.39 -16.95
C LYS A 104 11.52 -19.22 -17.16
N PHE A 105 11.87 -18.37 -18.08
CA PHE A 105 10.94 -17.40 -18.65
C PHE A 105 9.88 -18.11 -19.52
N HIS A 106 8.79 -17.42 -19.82
CA HIS A 106 7.65 -17.96 -20.58
C HIS A 106 8.02 -18.38 -22.01
N ASP A 107 9.10 -17.87 -22.56
CA ASP A 107 9.67 -18.22 -23.85
C ASP A 107 10.65 -19.42 -23.79
N GLY A 108 10.82 -20.02 -22.61
CA GLY A 108 11.64 -21.18 -22.35
C GLY A 108 13.10 -20.90 -22.03
N GLN A 109 13.57 -19.64 -22.13
CA GLN A 109 14.93 -19.26 -21.76
C GLN A 109 15.13 -19.38 -20.23
N PRO A 110 16.28 -19.87 -19.75
CA PRO A 110 16.56 -19.93 -18.32
C PRO A 110 16.77 -18.53 -17.74
N MET A 111 16.22 -18.29 -16.54
CA MET A 111 16.56 -17.12 -15.74
C MET A 111 17.94 -17.31 -15.10
N THR A 112 18.78 -16.30 -15.18
CA THR A 112 20.16 -16.32 -14.66
C THR A 112 20.49 -15.06 -13.87
N ALA A 113 21.63 -15.04 -13.21
CA ALA A 113 22.16 -13.85 -12.54
C ALA A 113 22.31 -12.64 -13.48
N ALA A 114 22.51 -12.87 -14.80
CA ALA A 114 22.60 -11.78 -15.78
C ALA A 114 21.28 -11.02 -15.96
N ASP A 115 20.13 -11.68 -15.79
CA ASP A 115 18.81 -11.06 -15.84
C ASP A 115 18.56 -10.23 -14.57
N VAL A 116 19.02 -10.72 -13.42
CA VAL A 116 18.94 -9.98 -12.14
C VAL A 116 19.82 -8.74 -12.18
N VAL A 117 21.08 -8.87 -12.64
CA VAL A 117 22.00 -7.73 -12.81
C VAL A 117 21.38 -6.67 -13.71
N TYR A 118 20.83 -7.08 -14.87
CA TYR A 118 20.15 -6.17 -15.80
C TYR A 118 18.96 -5.47 -15.12
N SER A 119 18.10 -6.22 -14.44
CA SER A 119 16.91 -5.67 -13.79
C SER A 119 17.28 -4.67 -12.70
N VAL A 120 18.34 -4.91 -11.93
CA VAL A 120 18.81 -4.01 -10.87
C VAL A 120 19.47 -2.76 -11.46
N ASP A 121 20.41 -2.89 -12.37
CA ASP A 121 21.18 -1.76 -12.92
C ASP A 121 20.38 -0.87 -13.85
N GLU A 122 19.56 -1.46 -14.73
CA GLU A 122 18.87 -0.71 -15.79
C GLU A 122 17.43 -0.34 -15.43
N ILE A 123 16.80 -1.07 -14.49
CA ILE A 123 15.40 -0.83 -14.12
C ILE A 123 15.29 -0.32 -12.69
N TRP A 124 15.71 -1.10 -11.68
CA TRP A 124 15.50 -0.69 -10.29
C TRP A 124 16.22 0.61 -9.94
N LYS A 125 17.48 0.74 -10.33
CA LYS A 125 18.28 1.95 -10.13
C LYS A 125 17.62 3.20 -10.73
N LYS A 126 16.92 3.04 -11.86
CA LYS A 126 16.33 4.16 -12.60
C LYS A 126 14.88 4.43 -12.19
N TYR A 127 14.12 3.40 -11.89
CA TYR A 127 12.66 3.47 -11.76
C TYR A 127 12.11 2.98 -10.43
N ALA A 128 12.79 2.09 -9.70
CA ALA A 128 12.35 1.70 -8.36
C ALA A 128 12.32 2.91 -7.45
N THR A 129 11.52 2.83 -6.40
CA THR A 129 11.40 3.91 -5.42
C THR A 129 12.79 4.30 -4.93
N THR A 130 13.27 5.39 -5.48
CA THR A 130 14.67 5.81 -5.57
C THR A 130 15.44 5.81 -4.27
N ALA A 131 14.76 5.77 -3.17
CA ALA A 131 15.43 5.97 -1.92
C ALA A 131 15.90 4.67 -1.24
N SER A 132 15.29 3.50 -1.54
CA SER A 132 15.93 2.21 -1.20
C SER A 132 17.18 1.98 -2.05
N MET A 133 17.34 2.72 -3.15
CA MET A 133 18.50 2.66 -4.04
C MET A 133 19.42 3.88 -3.91
N THR A 134 19.18 4.80 -2.95
CA THR A 134 19.96 6.05 -2.81
C THR A 134 21.45 5.80 -2.62
N ASP A 135 21.78 4.76 -1.85
CA ASP A 135 23.18 4.40 -1.55
C ASP A 135 23.65 3.18 -2.38
N TYR A 136 22.96 2.84 -3.47
CA TYR A 136 23.34 1.74 -4.35
C TYR A 136 24.73 1.96 -4.95
N ALA A 137 25.64 0.98 -4.77
CA ALA A 137 27.03 1.06 -5.20
C ALA A 137 27.38 0.06 -6.31
N GLY A 138 26.43 -0.84 -6.67
CA GLY A 138 26.60 -1.80 -7.77
C GLY A 138 26.11 -3.19 -7.45
N ILE A 139 26.08 -4.03 -8.48
CA ILE A 139 25.74 -5.45 -8.39
C ILE A 139 26.77 -6.29 -9.15
N GLU A 140 27.13 -7.43 -8.61
CA GLU A 140 28.03 -8.40 -9.22
C GLU A 140 27.35 -9.76 -9.31
N ALA A 141 27.70 -10.55 -10.34
CA ALA A 141 27.30 -11.93 -10.48
C ALA A 141 28.55 -12.83 -10.42
N PRO A 142 28.91 -13.35 -9.23
CA PRO A 142 30.06 -14.26 -9.10
C PRO A 142 29.92 -15.54 -9.90
N ASP A 143 28.69 -16.01 -10.09
CA ASP A 143 28.30 -17.14 -10.92
C ASP A 143 26.84 -16.98 -11.42
N ALA A 144 26.37 -17.96 -12.19
CA ALA A 144 25.02 -17.90 -12.78
C ALA A 144 23.87 -17.99 -11.76
N GLY A 145 24.13 -18.48 -10.56
CA GLY A 145 23.13 -18.70 -9.50
C GLY A 145 23.22 -17.70 -8.34
N ARG A 146 24.14 -16.72 -8.38
CA ARG A 146 24.32 -15.76 -7.28
C ARG A 146 24.56 -14.35 -7.79
N VAL A 147 24.02 -13.38 -7.03
CA VAL A 147 24.37 -11.97 -7.18
C VAL A 147 24.75 -11.38 -5.83
N VAL A 148 25.57 -10.34 -5.86
CA VAL A 148 25.96 -9.55 -4.68
C VAL A 148 25.59 -8.10 -4.94
N ILE A 149 24.62 -7.58 -4.19
CA ILE A 149 24.16 -6.17 -4.30
C ILE A 149 24.92 -5.37 -3.25
N LYS A 150 25.51 -4.23 -3.64
CA LYS A 150 26.39 -3.40 -2.82
C LYS A 150 25.79 -2.02 -2.58
N PHE A 151 26.07 -1.46 -1.40
CA PHE A 151 25.60 -0.15 -0.95
C PHE A 151 26.76 0.66 -0.37
N GLY A 152 26.73 1.98 -0.54
CA GLY A 152 27.72 2.91 -0.01
C GLY A 152 27.59 3.12 1.50
N LYS A 153 26.40 2.87 2.07
CA LYS A 153 26.09 2.92 3.50
C LYS A 153 25.49 1.59 3.98
N PRO A 154 25.49 1.31 5.29
CA PRO A 154 24.78 0.15 5.82
C PRO A 154 23.29 0.18 5.43
N MET A 155 22.78 -0.94 4.94
CA MET A 155 21.39 -1.13 4.55
C MET A 155 20.72 -2.04 5.58
N PRO A 156 19.68 -1.61 6.30
CA PRO A 156 18.94 -2.49 7.22
C PRO A 156 18.37 -3.72 6.51
N GLN A 157 18.36 -4.87 7.17
CA GLN A 157 17.85 -6.11 6.56
C GLN A 157 16.39 -6.02 6.14
N PHE A 158 15.55 -5.35 6.93
CA PHE A 158 14.14 -5.13 6.59
C PHE A 158 14.00 -4.28 5.32
N THR A 159 14.77 -3.19 5.20
CA THR A 159 14.77 -2.32 4.02
C THR A 159 15.26 -3.07 2.79
N PHE A 160 16.30 -3.90 2.92
CA PHE A 160 16.78 -4.74 1.82
C PHE A 160 15.73 -5.76 1.38
N ALA A 161 15.10 -6.47 2.32
CA ALA A 161 14.04 -7.42 2.00
C ALA A 161 12.81 -6.75 1.36
N SER A 162 12.45 -5.56 1.82
CA SER A 162 11.41 -4.72 1.22
C SER A 162 11.77 -4.28 -0.22
N LEU A 163 13.05 -3.98 -0.47
CA LEU A 163 13.54 -3.70 -1.82
C LEU A 163 13.35 -4.93 -2.73
N LEU A 164 13.71 -6.13 -2.26
CA LEU A 164 13.59 -7.37 -3.05
C LEU A 164 12.13 -7.75 -3.35
N SER A 165 11.17 -7.31 -2.55
CA SER A 165 9.73 -7.62 -2.65
C SER A 165 8.86 -6.46 -3.15
N GLY A 166 9.46 -5.31 -3.43
CA GLY A 166 8.74 -4.09 -3.81
C GLY A 166 8.00 -4.18 -5.14
N PRO A 167 6.95 -3.36 -5.36
CA PRO A 167 6.10 -3.44 -6.56
C PRO A 167 6.81 -3.05 -7.86
N ALA A 168 7.98 -2.41 -7.78
CA ALA A 168 8.82 -2.07 -8.94
C ALA A 168 10.03 -3.02 -9.08
N SER A 169 10.19 -4.01 -8.20
CA SER A 169 11.38 -4.87 -8.14
C SER A 169 11.21 -6.20 -8.89
N TYR A 170 10.52 -6.17 -10.02
CA TYR A 170 10.40 -7.34 -10.88
C TYR A 170 11.71 -7.69 -11.59
N ILE A 171 11.91 -8.98 -11.85
CA ILE A 171 12.99 -9.48 -12.70
C ILE A 171 12.43 -9.65 -14.11
N VAL A 172 13.10 -9.02 -15.07
CA VAL A 172 12.74 -9.09 -16.50
C VAL A 172 13.83 -9.83 -17.30
N PRO A 173 13.47 -10.46 -18.41
CA PRO A 173 14.44 -11.14 -19.27
C PRO A 173 15.36 -10.12 -19.98
N LYS A 174 16.66 -10.20 -19.72
CA LYS A 174 17.66 -9.33 -20.33
C LYS A 174 17.60 -9.38 -21.86
N HIS A 175 17.42 -10.58 -22.45
CA HIS A 175 17.37 -10.76 -23.91
C HIS A 175 16.18 -10.05 -24.58
N VAL A 176 15.12 -9.72 -23.84
CA VAL A 176 13.95 -8.97 -24.35
C VAL A 176 14.12 -7.48 -24.18
N TYR A 177 14.77 -7.03 -23.08
CA TYR A 177 14.82 -5.62 -22.71
C TYR A 177 16.14 -4.93 -23.09
N ALA A 178 17.24 -5.68 -23.24
CA ALA A 178 18.55 -5.08 -23.54
C ALA A 178 18.56 -4.38 -24.90
N GLY A 179 19.24 -3.23 -24.96
CA GLY A 179 19.35 -2.42 -26.19
C GLY A 179 18.20 -1.45 -26.43
N SER A 180 17.23 -1.36 -25.52
CA SER A 180 16.13 -0.39 -25.58
C SER A 180 15.97 0.33 -24.24
N ASP A 181 15.30 1.50 -24.24
CA ASP A 181 14.84 2.11 -22.97
C ASP A 181 13.75 1.23 -22.35
N PRO A 182 13.92 0.72 -21.13
CA PRO A 182 12.93 -0.14 -20.48
C PRO A 182 11.52 0.47 -20.40
N ALA A 183 11.40 1.79 -20.23
CA ALA A 183 10.08 2.44 -20.16
C ALA A 183 9.34 2.44 -21.50
N GLY A 184 10.07 2.49 -22.62
CA GLY A 184 9.52 2.48 -23.98
C GLY A 184 9.49 1.09 -24.63
N ASN A 185 9.92 0.03 -23.94
CA ASN A 185 10.01 -1.31 -24.53
C ASN A 185 8.62 -1.86 -24.88
N PRO A 186 8.37 -2.34 -26.12
CA PRO A 186 7.08 -2.91 -26.52
C PRO A 186 6.63 -4.12 -25.68
N ALA A 187 7.57 -4.86 -25.09
CA ALA A 187 7.29 -5.96 -24.18
C ALA A 187 6.53 -5.54 -22.92
N ASN A 188 6.48 -4.25 -22.59
CA ASN A 188 5.64 -3.74 -21.50
C ASN A 188 4.15 -4.00 -21.73
N ASN A 189 3.72 -4.16 -22.98
CA ASN A 189 2.33 -4.46 -23.35
C ASN A 189 2.04 -5.96 -23.47
N ALA A 190 3.09 -6.77 -23.59
CA ALA A 190 2.99 -8.24 -23.66
C ALA A 190 4.21 -8.85 -22.94
N PRO A 191 4.32 -8.71 -21.62
CA PRO A 191 5.53 -9.08 -20.91
C PRO A 191 5.78 -10.59 -20.92
N VAL A 192 7.05 -10.92 -21.05
CA VAL A 192 7.59 -12.27 -20.85
C VAL A 192 8.17 -12.30 -19.43
N GLY A 193 7.71 -13.20 -18.59
CA GLY A 193 8.14 -13.32 -17.21
C GLY A 193 8.35 -14.76 -16.78
N THR A 194 8.54 -14.98 -15.49
CA THR A 194 8.72 -16.28 -14.86
C THR A 194 7.47 -16.77 -14.13
N GLY A 195 6.44 -15.93 -14.06
CA GLY A 195 5.26 -16.08 -13.21
C GLY A 195 4.32 -17.23 -13.61
N PRO A 196 3.29 -17.47 -12.77
CA PRO A 196 2.34 -18.57 -12.99
C PRO A 196 1.44 -18.38 -14.21
N TRP A 197 1.36 -17.17 -14.74
CA TRP A 197 0.49 -16.82 -15.85
C TRP A 197 1.28 -16.27 -17.03
N LYS A 198 1.03 -16.83 -18.22
CA LYS A 198 1.53 -16.30 -19.50
C LYS A 198 0.53 -15.28 -20.02
N PHE A 199 1.00 -14.06 -20.35
CA PHE A 199 0.17 -13.06 -21.00
C PHE A 199 -0.24 -13.57 -22.38
N GLN A 200 -1.54 -13.51 -22.70
CA GLN A 200 -2.07 -14.01 -23.96
C GLN A 200 -2.56 -12.89 -24.87
N LYS A 201 -3.37 -11.96 -24.30
CA LYS A 201 -4.05 -10.98 -25.13
C LYS A 201 -4.44 -9.73 -24.35
N TRP A 202 -4.37 -8.59 -25.02
CA TRP A 202 -4.98 -7.34 -24.63
C TRP A 202 -6.12 -7.00 -25.60
N VAL A 203 -7.35 -6.94 -25.12
CA VAL A 203 -8.50 -6.40 -25.83
C VAL A 203 -8.76 -4.99 -25.29
N HIS A 204 -8.30 -3.99 -26.04
CA HIS A 204 -8.41 -2.58 -25.63
C HIS A 204 -9.85 -2.20 -25.30
N GLY A 205 -10.01 -1.45 -24.21
CA GLY A 205 -11.30 -1.04 -23.68
C GLY A 205 -12.09 -2.15 -22.97
N SER A 206 -11.57 -3.40 -22.93
CA SER A 206 -12.30 -4.56 -22.40
C SER A 206 -11.53 -5.32 -21.33
N HIS A 207 -10.39 -5.96 -21.64
CA HIS A 207 -9.73 -6.85 -20.70
C HIS A 207 -8.31 -7.27 -21.10
N PHE A 208 -7.56 -7.81 -20.12
CA PHE A 208 -6.40 -8.68 -20.35
C PHE A 208 -6.81 -10.15 -20.21
N GLU A 209 -6.18 -11.02 -21.02
CA GLU A 209 -6.28 -12.48 -20.90
C GLU A 209 -4.92 -13.09 -20.58
N TYR A 210 -4.93 -14.05 -19.65
CA TYR A 210 -3.77 -14.83 -19.24
C TYR A 210 -4.14 -16.31 -19.26
N VAL A 211 -3.16 -17.13 -19.63
CA VAL A 211 -3.26 -18.61 -19.58
C VAL A 211 -2.25 -19.16 -18.58
N ARG A 212 -2.55 -20.34 -18.06
CA ARG A 212 -1.67 -21.04 -17.16
C ARG A 212 -0.29 -21.25 -17.76
N ASN A 213 0.76 -21.05 -16.95
CA ASN A 213 2.11 -21.47 -17.26
C ASN A 213 2.31 -22.91 -16.78
N ASP A 214 2.25 -23.90 -17.70
CA ASP A 214 2.42 -25.32 -17.35
C ASP A 214 3.85 -25.66 -16.92
N ASP A 215 4.84 -24.81 -17.32
CA ASP A 215 6.25 -24.95 -16.94
C ASP A 215 6.61 -24.11 -15.70
N TYR A 216 5.61 -23.70 -14.90
CA TYR A 216 5.86 -22.87 -13.73
C TYR A 216 6.72 -23.61 -12.70
N TRP A 217 7.76 -22.97 -12.21
CA TRP A 217 8.74 -23.56 -11.30
C TRP A 217 8.15 -24.08 -9.97
N ARG A 218 7.02 -23.53 -9.52
CA ARG A 218 6.26 -24.11 -8.41
C ARG A 218 5.33 -25.19 -8.93
N THR A 219 5.76 -26.42 -8.81
CA THR A 219 4.99 -27.58 -9.27
C THR A 219 3.58 -27.59 -8.68
N GLY A 220 2.59 -27.81 -9.52
CA GLY A 220 1.20 -27.90 -9.10
C GLY A 220 0.41 -26.62 -9.19
N PHE A 221 1.02 -25.50 -9.59
CA PHE A 221 0.37 -24.20 -9.76
C PHE A 221 0.53 -23.68 -11.20
N PRO A 222 -0.32 -22.71 -11.60
CA PRO A 222 -1.52 -22.24 -10.90
C PRO A 222 -2.67 -23.26 -10.95
N TYR A 223 -3.66 -23.09 -10.07
CA TYR A 223 -4.84 -23.97 -10.06
C TYR A 223 -5.80 -23.71 -11.21
N MET A 224 -6.01 -22.43 -11.59
CA MET A 224 -6.92 -22.08 -12.68
C MET A 224 -6.23 -22.21 -14.05
N ASP A 225 -7.02 -22.45 -15.12
CA ASP A 225 -6.50 -22.53 -16.48
C ASP A 225 -6.33 -21.16 -17.13
N ARG A 226 -7.23 -20.22 -16.77
CA ARG A 226 -7.27 -18.88 -17.35
C ARG A 226 -7.62 -17.83 -16.29
N LEU A 227 -7.04 -16.64 -16.48
CA LEU A 227 -7.38 -15.44 -15.72
C LEU A 227 -7.74 -14.33 -16.71
N VAL A 228 -8.87 -13.65 -16.46
CA VAL A 228 -9.32 -12.49 -17.25
C VAL A 228 -9.44 -11.29 -16.32
N LEU A 229 -8.76 -10.19 -16.64
CA LEU A 229 -8.84 -8.94 -15.89
C LEU A 229 -9.67 -7.93 -16.69
N ARG A 230 -10.95 -7.70 -16.28
CA ARG A 230 -11.90 -6.82 -16.95
C ARG A 230 -11.69 -5.36 -16.56
N PHE A 231 -11.82 -4.46 -17.55
CA PHE A 231 -11.76 -3.01 -17.36
C PHE A 231 -13.16 -2.42 -17.33
N LEU A 232 -13.73 -2.23 -16.16
CA LEU A 232 -15.03 -1.61 -15.97
C LEU A 232 -14.85 -0.28 -15.25
N ARG A 233 -15.03 0.83 -15.97
CA ARG A 233 -14.86 2.18 -15.40
C ARG A 233 -16.01 2.55 -14.46
N ASP A 234 -17.24 2.20 -14.85
CA ASP A 234 -18.43 2.54 -14.08
C ASP A 234 -18.57 1.65 -12.83
N PRO A 235 -18.66 2.25 -11.62
CA PRO A 235 -18.88 1.49 -10.40
C PRO A 235 -20.17 0.66 -10.40
N SER A 236 -21.26 1.20 -10.94
CA SER A 236 -22.55 0.50 -11.01
C SER A 236 -22.48 -0.70 -11.96
N GLY A 237 -21.76 -0.56 -13.07
CA GLY A 237 -21.48 -1.66 -14.00
C GLY A 237 -20.66 -2.78 -13.35
N ARG A 238 -19.70 -2.45 -12.46
CA ARG A 238 -18.96 -3.48 -11.70
C ARG A 238 -19.86 -4.24 -10.73
N VAL A 239 -20.75 -3.52 -10.04
CA VAL A 239 -21.75 -4.15 -9.16
C VAL A 239 -22.64 -5.12 -9.94
N ALA A 240 -23.20 -4.70 -11.06
CA ALA A 240 -24.06 -5.55 -11.90
C ALA A 240 -23.32 -6.80 -12.43
N ALA A 241 -22.06 -6.64 -12.84
CA ALA A 241 -21.22 -7.74 -13.34
C ALA A 241 -20.88 -8.78 -12.25
N ILE A 242 -20.70 -8.36 -11.00
CA ILE A 242 -20.51 -9.28 -9.86
C ILE A 242 -21.84 -9.98 -9.53
N GLU A 243 -22.95 -9.28 -9.49
CA GLU A 243 -24.28 -9.86 -9.19
C GLU A 243 -24.71 -10.90 -10.22
N SER A 244 -24.43 -10.65 -11.49
CA SER A 244 -24.72 -11.60 -12.58
C SER A 244 -23.78 -12.81 -12.60
N GLY A 245 -22.63 -12.74 -11.90
CA GLY A 245 -21.57 -13.76 -11.94
C GLY A 245 -20.64 -13.65 -13.17
N GLU A 246 -20.77 -12.61 -13.99
CA GLU A 246 -19.83 -12.31 -15.09
C GLU A 246 -18.41 -12.09 -14.53
N ILE A 247 -18.29 -11.47 -13.35
CA ILE A 247 -17.06 -11.27 -12.61
C ILE A 247 -17.18 -12.01 -11.28
N GLN A 248 -16.15 -12.77 -10.90
CA GLN A 248 -16.15 -13.51 -9.64
C GLN A 248 -15.48 -12.73 -8.50
N ILE A 249 -14.61 -11.75 -8.80
CA ILE A 249 -13.90 -10.98 -7.77
C ILE A 249 -13.61 -9.55 -8.24
N GLY A 250 -13.90 -8.60 -7.37
CA GLY A 250 -13.53 -7.20 -7.51
C GLY A 250 -12.58 -6.78 -6.38
N VAL A 251 -11.34 -6.41 -6.73
CA VAL A 251 -10.30 -6.02 -5.80
C VAL A 251 -10.08 -4.50 -5.81
N PHE A 252 -9.39 -3.99 -4.80
CA PHE A 252 -8.97 -2.60 -4.70
C PHE A 252 -10.16 -1.63 -4.90
N ASP A 253 -11.13 -1.72 -3.98
CA ASP A 253 -12.35 -0.90 -3.98
C ASP A 253 -13.11 -0.90 -5.31
N ALA A 254 -13.07 -2.05 -6.02
CA ALA A 254 -13.86 -2.24 -7.24
C ALA A 254 -15.35 -2.00 -7.00
N ILE A 255 -15.82 -2.35 -5.80
CA ILE A 255 -17.19 -2.12 -5.34
C ILE A 255 -17.18 -0.97 -4.35
N ALA A 256 -18.04 0.02 -4.59
CA ALA A 256 -18.17 1.14 -3.68
C ALA A 256 -18.62 0.69 -2.28
N ALA A 257 -18.07 1.28 -1.24
CA ALA A 257 -18.36 0.93 0.16
C ALA A 257 -19.87 0.92 0.48
N ALA A 258 -20.64 1.81 -0.14
CA ALA A 258 -22.10 1.87 -0.01
C ALA A 258 -22.82 0.60 -0.49
N ASP A 259 -22.27 -0.10 -1.51
CA ASP A 259 -22.88 -1.30 -2.10
C ASP A 259 -22.44 -2.60 -1.42
N ILE A 260 -21.32 -2.60 -0.70
CA ILE A 260 -20.74 -3.81 -0.08
C ILE A 260 -21.75 -4.47 0.87
N LYS A 261 -22.39 -3.67 1.74
CA LYS A 261 -23.37 -4.17 2.71
C LYS A 261 -24.55 -4.85 2.01
N ARG A 262 -25.02 -4.30 0.89
CA ARG A 262 -26.12 -4.87 0.11
C ARG A 262 -25.73 -6.20 -0.53
N LEU A 263 -24.57 -6.28 -1.16
CA LEU A 263 -24.06 -7.51 -1.77
C LEU A 263 -23.86 -8.62 -0.74
N THR A 264 -23.21 -8.32 0.39
CA THR A 264 -22.91 -9.29 1.44
C THR A 264 -24.10 -9.64 2.33
N SER A 265 -25.27 -9.04 2.10
CA SER A 265 -26.53 -9.50 2.74
C SER A 265 -26.96 -10.89 2.26
N THR A 266 -26.36 -11.41 1.20
CA THR A 266 -26.56 -12.76 0.70
C THR A 266 -25.31 -13.61 0.88
N PRO A 267 -25.41 -14.94 1.09
CA PRO A 267 -24.26 -15.81 1.25
C PRO A 267 -23.46 -16.04 -0.06
N LYS A 268 -23.92 -15.48 -1.17
CA LYS A 268 -23.26 -15.58 -2.48
C LYS A 268 -21.98 -14.78 -2.55
N PHE A 269 -21.88 -13.72 -1.75
CA PHE A 269 -20.76 -12.77 -1.78
C PHE A 269 -20.14 -12.60 -0.41
N VAL A 270 -18.85 -12.40 -0.41
CA VAL A 270 -18.04 -12.08 0.77
C VAL A 270 -17.24 -10.80 0.52
N ALA A 271 -17.00 -10.04 1.57
CA ALA A 271 -16.12 -8.89 1.52
C ALA A 271 -15.02 -9.05 2.57
N THR A 272 -13.83 -8.54 2.25
CA THR A 272 -12.71 -8.50 3.18
C THR A 272 -11.86 -7.27 2.94
N THR A 273 -11.22 -6.79 3.99
CA THR A 273 -10.16 -5.77 3.95
C THR A 273 -8.76 -6.38 4.12
N LYS A 274 -8.67 -7.72 4.26
CA LYS A 274 -7.39 -8.44 4.30
C LYS A 274 -6.74 -8.46 2.92
N GLY A 275 -5.40 -8.50 2.93
CA GLY A 275 -4.60 -8.54 1.71
C GLY A 275 -4.24 -7.16 1.19
N TYR A 276 -4.25 -6.13 2.04
CA TYR A 276 -3.82 -4.77 1.72
C TYR A 276 -2.90 -4.18 2.78
N GLU A 277 -2.29 -5.02 3.61
CA GLU A 277 -1.41 -4.60 4.70
C GLU A 277 -0.14 -3.90 4.19
N GLU A 278 0.25 -4.15 2.93
CA GLU A 278 1.36 -3.49 2.23
C GLU A 278 0.91 -2.32 1.34
N ALA A 279 -0.37 -2.25 1.00
CA ALA A 279 -0.94 -1.25 0.10
C ALA A 279 -1.94 -0.35 0.85
N VAL A 280 -1.53 0.16 2.01
CA VAL A 280 -2.37 1.01 2.86
C VAL A 280 -2.35 2.44 2.36
N TRP A 281 -3.52 3.05 2.31
CA TRP A 281 -3.71 4.43 1.90
C TRP A 281 -4.24 5.27 3.05
N ALA A 282 -3.78 6.52 3.11
CA ALA A 282 -4.36 7.53 3.98
C ALA A 282 -4.91 8.69 3.16
N THR A 283 -6.05 9.23 3.59
CA THR A 283 -6.44 10.58 3.22
C THR A 283 -5.77 11.52 4.21
N THR A 284 -4.93 12.41 3.73
CA THR A 284 -4.08 13.28 4.53
C THR A 284 -4.50 14.74 4.38
N MET A 285 -4.16 15.53 5.40
CA MET A 285 -4.23 16.99 5.35
C MET A 285 -2.82 17.56 5.52
N GLU A 286 -2.42 18.40 4.56
CA GLU A 286 -1.12 19.08 4.54
C GLU A 286 -1.29 20.56 4.82
N CYS A 287 -0.46 21.13 5.71
CA CYS A 287 -0.34 22.57 5.96
C CYS A 287 0.81 23.15 5.13
N ASN A 288 0.60 24.21 4.39
CA ASN A 288 1.67 24.86 3.64
C ASN A 288 2.58 25.69 4.56
N CYS A 289 3.65 25.06 5.04
CA CYS A 289 4.60 25.65 5.99
C CYS A 289 5.42 26.82 5.40
N ARG A 290 5.34 27.07 4.08
CA ARG A 290 5.90 28.27 3.44
C ARG A 290 5.12 29.54 3.76
N LYS A 291 3.86 29.39 4.17
CA LYS A 291 2.98 30.51 4.54
C LYS A 291 3.26 30.95 5.99
N PRO A 292 3.40 32.27 6.27
CA PRO A 292 3.68 32.74 7.63
C PRO A 292 2.70 32.25 8.71
N LEU A 293 1.42 32.09 8.35
CA LEU A 293 0.39 31.56 9.24
C LEU A 293 0.74 30.14 9.75
N PHE A 294 1.23 29.28 8.87
CA PHE A 294 1.56 27.88 9.17
C PHE A 294 3.03 27.66 9.57
N ALA A 295 3.83 28.74 9.70
CA ALA A 295 5.14 28.64 10.32
C ALA A 295 5.04 28.25 11.82
N LYS A 296 3.94 28.66 12.49
CA LYS A 296 3.67 28.33 13.91
C LYS A 296 3.10 26.94 14.04
N ARG A 297 3.76 26.09 14.83
CA ARG A 297 3.32 24.70 15.12
C ARG A 297 1.92 24.66 15.73
N GLU A 298 1.63 25.56 16.67
CA GLU A 298 0.35 25.64 17.36
C GLU A 298 -0.82 25.88 16.39
N VAL A 299 -0.60 26.66 15.34
CA VAL A 299 -1.60 26.88 14.29
C VAL A 299 -1.84 25.59 13.50
N ARG A 300 -0.77 24.88 13.12
CA ARG A 300 -0.90 23.60 12.41
C ARG A 300 -1.63 22.56 13.27
N GLN A 301 -1.24 22.43 14.55
CA GLN A 301 -1.93 21.54 15.50
C GLN A 301 -3.41 21.87 15.64
N ALA A 302 -3.75 23.17 15.72
CA ALA A 302 -5.14 23.62 15.82
C ALA A 302 -5.98 23.15 14.63
N MET A 303 -5.41 23.10 13.40
CA MET A 303 -6.13 22.58 12.23
C MET A 303 -6.57 21.13 12.44
N PHE A 304 -5.70 20.28 13.02
CA PHE A 304 -6.03 18.87 13.24
C PHE A 304 -6.99 18.67 14.42
N PHE A 305 -6.88 19.46 15.49
CA PHE A 305 -7.85 19.40 16.60
C PHE A 305 -9.25 19.87 16.20
N ALA A 306 -9.38 20.73 15.19
CA ALA A 306 -10.66 21.22 14.70
C ALA A 306 -11.41 20.21 13.82
N VAL A 307 -10.78 19.11 13.36
CA VAL A 307 -11.37 18.18 12.39
C VAL A 307 -11.91 16.92 13.07
N ASN A 308 -13.20 16.65 12.88
CA ASN A 308 -13.83 15.40 13.31
C ASN A 308 -13.53 14.26 12.34
N ARG A 309 -12.42 13.54 12.60
CA ARG A 309 -11.95 12.43 11.77
C ARG A 309 -12.83 11.18 11.84
N GLU A 310 -13.50 10.96 12.99
CA GLU A 310 -14.52 9.92 13.13
C GLU A 310 -15.71 10.16 12.19
N ALA A 311 -16.14 11.41 12.05
CA ALA A 311 -17.19 11.75 11.09
C ALA A 311 -16.76 11.47 9.64
N ILE A 312 -15.50 11.77 9.29
CA ILE A 312 -14.97 11.43 7.97
C ILE A 312 -14.99 9.91 7.74
N ALA A 313 -14.45 9.12 8.68
CA ALA A 313 -14.42 7.66 8.57
C ALA A 313 -15.83 7.07 8.39
N LYS A 314 -16.80 7.55 9.18
CA LYS A 314 -18.16 7.03 9.19
C LYS A 314 -18.99 7.47 7.98
N THR A 315 -18.90 8.73 7.55
CA THR A 315 -19.83 9.29 6.55
C THR A 315 -19.26 9.35 5.15
N VAL A 316 -17.94 9.50 5.00
CA VAL A 316 -17.27 9.50 3.69
C VAL A 316 -16.93 8.07 3.27
N TYR A 317 -16.39 7.27 4.19
CA TYR A 317 -15.90 5.93 3.93
C TYR A 317 -16.83 4.82 4.43
N TYR A 318 -18.04 5.16 4.93
CA TYR A 318 -19.06 4.19 5.37
C TYR A 318 -18.56 3.17 6.40
N GLY A 319 -17.55 3.53 7.19
CA GLY A 319 -16.89 2.64 8.16
C GLY A 319 -15.71 1.84 7.60
N TYR A 320 -15.38 1.96 6.32
CA TYR A 320 -14.17 1.39 5.71
C TYR A 320 -12.97 2.35 5.82
N ALA A 321 -12.85 2.99 6.96
CA ALA A 321 -11.70 3.80 7.35
C ALA A 321 -11.69 3.95 8.87
N ARG A 322 -10.54 4.31 9.42
CA ARG A 322 -10.38 4.68 10.83
C ARG A 322 -9.64 6.00 10.95
N PRO A 323 -9.81 6.78 12.03
CA PRO A 323 -9.01 7.97 12.27
C PRO A 323 -7.53 7.65 12.29
N GLY A 324 -6.74 8.40 11.55
CA GLY A 324 -5.29 8.24 11.54
C GLY A 324 -4.66 8.79 12.82
N THR A 325 -3.63 8.13 13.32
CA THR A 325 -2.91 8.53 14.55
C THR A 325 -1.57 9.19 14.25
N GLY A 326 -0.89 8.78 13.19
CA GLY A 326 0.41 9.29 12.79
C GLY A 326 0.74 8.89 11.35
N PRO A 327 1.90 9.29 10.84
CA PRO A 327 2.31 8.99 9.47
C PRO A 327 2.56 7.51 9.19
N ILE A 328 2.85 6.68 10.21
CA ILE A 328 2.89 5.23 10.07
C ILE A 328 1.50 4.69 10.41
N LEU A 329 0.86 4.00 9.45
CA LEU A 329 -0.52 3.56 9.60
C LEU A 329 -0.63 2.24 10.37
N SER A 330 -1.75 2.02 11.04
CA SER A 330 -1.95 0.90 11.97
C SER A 330 -1.80 -0.51 11.38
N PRO A 331 -1.99 -0.78 10.07
CA PRO A 331 -1.68 -2.07 9.49
C PRO A 331 -0.17 -2.39 9.42
N ASN A 332 0.69 -1.38 9.56
CA ASN A 332 2.15 -1.59 9.65
C ASN A 332 2.53 -2.14 11.02
N THR A 333 2.42 -3.44 11.21
CA THR A 333 2.69 -4.10 12.50
C THR A 333 4.16 -4.02 12.94
N GLU A 334 5.08 -3.78 12.02
CA GLU A 334 6.52 -3.68 12.31
C GLU A 334 6.86 -2.37 13.02
N PHE A 335 6.35 -1.25 12.53
CA PHE A 335 6.77 0.09 12.96
C PHE A 335 5.69 0.92 13.63
N TYR A 336 4.42 0.59 13.47
CA TYR A 336 3.32 1.34 14.05
C TYR A 336 3.44 1.48 15.57
N SER A 337 3.17 2.68 16.07
CA SER A 337 3.02 2.97 17.49
C SER A 337 1.81 3.86 17.74
N PRO A 338 0.94 3.53 18.69
CA PRO A 338 -0.12 4.44 19.13
C PRO A 338 0.39 5.59 20.02
N ASP A 339 1.66 5.52 20.45
CA ASP A 339 2.31 6.51 21.33
C ASP A 339 2.77 7.73 20.51
N THR A 340 1.80 8.49 20.03
CA THR A 340 2.00 9.68 19.21
C THR A 340 1.40 10.92 19.89
N PHE A 341 1.71 12.11 19.38
CA PHE A 341 1.05 13.32 19.81
C PHE A 341 -0.45 13.26 19.43
N ASN A 342 -1.30 13.13 20.44
CA ASN A 342 -2.74 12.97 20.24
C ASN A 342 -3.37 14.23 19.64
N THR A 343 -3.85 14.13 18.41
CA THR A 343 -4.62 15.17 17.69
C THR A 343 -6.12 14.82 17.59
N ALA A 344 -6.69 14.10 18.57
CA ALA A 344 -8.12 13.79 18.59
C ALA A 344 -8.97 15.07 18.51
N TYR A 345 -10.16 14.95 17.92
CA TYR A 345 -11.08 16.06 17.75
C TYR A 345 -11.37 16.79 19.08
N ASP A 346 -10.96 18.04 19.15
CA ASP A 346 -11.17 18.95 20.28
C ASP A 346 -11.21 20.40 19.79
N PRO A 347 -12.38 20.90 19.38
CA PRO A 347 -12.51 22.26 18.85
C PRO A 347 -12.23 23.34 19.91
N LYS A 348 -12.38 23.03 21.21
CA LYS A 348 -12.03 23.98 22.29
C LYS A 348 -10.52 24.14 22.38
N LYS A 349 -9.78 23.03 22.32
CA LYS A 349 -8.31 23.04 22.28
C LYS A 349 -7.80 23.72 21.02
N ALA A 350 -8.41 23.46 19.86
CA ALA A 350 -8.09 24.16 18.63
C ALA A 350 -8.23 25.68 18.77
N ALA A 351 -9.35 26.15 19.32
CA ALA A 351 -9.59 27.58 19.57
C ALA A 351 -8.56 28.17 20.55
N ALA A 352 -8.23 27.47 21.63
CA ALA A 352 -7.24 27.93 22.62
C ALA A 352 -5.83 28.04 22.01
N LEU A 353 -5.42 27.08 21.15
CA LEU A 353 -4.14 27.14 20.44
C LEU A 353 -4.08 28.34 19.48
N LEU A 354 -5.17 28.62 18.76
CA LEU A 354 -5.26 29.79 17.89
C LEU A 354 -5.17 31.10 18.67
N ASP A 355 -5.85 31.16 19.82
CA ASP A 355 -5.81 32.34 20.71
C ASP A 355 -4.38 32.58 21.25
N ALA A 356 -3.70 31.53 21.68
CA ALA A 356 -2.33 31.57 22.17
C ALA A 356 -1.34 31.94 21.05
N ALA A 357 -1.59 31.50 19.80
CA ALA A 357 -0.80 31.87 18.64
C ALA A 357 -1.03 33.34 18.17
N GLY A 358 -1.93 34.08 18.81
CA GLY A 358 -2.21 35.49 18.48
C GLY A 358 -3.39 35.68 17.52
N HIS A 359 -4.13 34.61 17.19
CA HIS A 359 -5.27 34.66 16.27
C HIS A 359 -6.60 34.57 17.03
N LYS A 360 -6.85 35.50 17.95
CA LYS A 360 -8.10 35.55 18.73
C LYS A 360 -9.30 35.76 17.82
N LYS A 361 -10.43 35.08 18.14
CA LYS A 361 -11.68 35.29 17.42
C LYS A 361 -12.22 36.68 17.72
N PRO A 362 -12.43 37.55 16.72
CA PRO A 362 -13.01 38.88 16.96
C PRO A 362 -14.49 38.77 17.28
N ALA A 363 -15.05 39.85 17.86
CA ALA A 363 -16.49 39.89 18.19
C ALA A 363 -17.39 39.77 16.93
N LYS A 364 -16.91 40.24 15.79
CA LYS A 364 -17.56 40.09 14.48
C LYS A 364 -16.52 39.63 13.46
N GLY A 365 -16.91 38.69 12.57
CA GLY A 365 -16.05 38.14 11.52
C GLY A 365 -15.30 36.88 11.94
N SER A 366 -14.27 36.55 11.19
CA SER A 366 -13.43 35.36 11.38
C SER A 366 -12.04 35.71 11.91
N ARG A 367 -11.34 34.73 12.47
CA ARG A 367 -9.93 34.86 12.91
C ARG A 367 -9.01 35.21 11.75
N PHE A 368 -9.20 34.50 10.64
CA PHE A 368 -8.52 34.68 9.36
C PHE A 368 -9.23 33.83 8.29
N SER A 369 -8.79 33.99 7.04
CA SER A 369 -9.31 33.22 5.91
C SER A 369 -8.20 32.37 5.31
N ILE A 370 -8.55 31.16 4.86
CA ILE A 370 -7.63 30.20 4.23
C ILE A 370 -8.26 29.55 2.99
N THR A 371 -7.42 29.04 2.12
CA THR A 371 -7.81 28.22 0.98
C THR A 371 -7.51 26.74 1.29
N LEU A 372 -8.55 25.90 1.22
CA LEU A 372 -8.45 24.45 1.30
C LEU A 372 -8.58 23.87 -0.11
N VAL A 373 -7.55 23.18 -0.60
CA VAL A 373 -7.55 22.51 -1.90
C VAL A 373 -7.72 21.01 -1.70
N ALA A 374 -8.75 20.41 -2.26
CA ALA A 374 -8.93 18.96 -2.28
C ALA A 374 -8.53 18.38 -3.63
N GLY A 375 -7.70 17.33 -3.63
CA GLY A 375 -7.28 16.67 -4.86
C GLY A 375 -8.44 15.97 -5.57
N GLY A 376 -8.74 16.38 -6.80
CA GLY A 376 -9.89 15.90 -7.60
C GLY A 376 -9.70 14.50 -8.22
N TRP A 377 -8.72 13.70 -7.75
CA TRP A 377 -8.52 12.33 -8.23
C TRP A 377 -9.37 11.27 -7.53
N PHE A 378 -9.91 11.57 -6.32
CA PHE A 378 -10.90 10.75 -5.64
C PHE A 378 -12.05 11.64 -5.17
N ALA A 379 -13.30 11.19 -5.39
CA ALA A 379 -14.49 11.91 -4.94
C ALA A 379 -14.56 12.07 -3.41
N ASP A 380 -13.96 11.12 -2.67
CA ASP A 380 -13.89 11.12 -1.22
C ASP A 380 -13.09 12.30 -0.66
N ASN A 381 -12.09 12.79 -1.39
CA ASN A 381 -11.32 13.96 -0.99
C ASN A 381 -12.21 15.21 -0.86
N ALA A 382 -13.14 15.42 -1.81
CA ALA A 382 -14.06 16.54 -1.77
C ALA A 382 -15.05 16.42 -0.60
N ARG A 383 -15.55 15.20 -0.32
CA ARG A 383 -16.44 14.93 0.81
C ARG A 383 -15.73 15.10 2.16
N ALA A 384 -14.50 14.60 2.28
CA ALA A 384 -13.66 14.81 3.46
C ALA A 384 -13.36 16.29 3.68
N ALA A 385 -13.02 17.02 2.61
CA ALA A 385 -12.75 18.46 2.67
C ALA A 385 -13.96 19.29 3.16
N ALA A 386 -15.18 18.88 2.84
CA ALA A 386 -16.39 19.54 3.35
C ALA A 386 -16.50 19.42 4.87
N ILE A 387 -16.15 18.26 5.46
CA ILE A 387 -16.13 18.05 6.91
C ILE A 387 -14.98 18.84 7.56
N VAL A 388 -13.81 18.87 6.92
CA VAL A 388 -12.67 19.69 7.35
C VAL A 388 -13.05 21.16 7.38
N LYS A 389 -13.67 21.67 6.30
CA LYS A 389 -14.18 23.05 6.23
C LYS A 389 -15.12 23.35 7.40
N GLN A 390 -16.11 22.49 7.63
CA GLN A 390 -17.07 22.66 8.73
C GLN A 390 -16.37 22.79 10.08
N GLY A 391 -15.44 21.91 10.43
CA GLY A 391 -14.73 21.94 11.71
C GLY A 391 -13.86 23.21 11.88
N LEU A 392 -13.22 23.66 10.81
CA LEU A 392 -12.43 24.89 10.81
C LEU A 392 -13.32 26.15 10.96
N GLU A 393 -14.48 26.18 10.31
CA GLU A 393 -15.46 27.28 10.44
C GLU A 393 -16.06 27.34 11.85
N GLU A 394 -16.27 26.21 12.52
CA GLU A 394 -16.72 26.14 13.90
C GLU A 394 -15.76 26.85 14.86
N VAL A 395 -14.46 26.73 14.65
CA VAL A 395 -13.45 27.44 15.45
C VAL A 395 -13.16 28.86 14.97
N GLY A 396 -13.93 29.38 14.00
CA GLY A 396 -13.92 30.76 13.56
C GLY A 396 -12.93 31.08 12.43
N ILE A 397 -12.56 30.11 11.62
CA ILE A 397 -11.74 30.29 10.42
C ILE A 397 -12.67 30.34 9.19
N THR A 398 -12.48 31.29 8.26
CA THR A 398 -13.21 31.27 6.98
C THR A 398 -12.45 30.39 5.99
N VAL A 399 -13.13 29.41 5.36
CA VAL A 399 -12.51 28.44 4.45
C VAL A 399 -13.06 28.55 3.04
N ALA A 400 -12.22 28.96 2.08
CA ALA A 400 -12.49 28.87 0.67
C ALA A 400 -12.10 27.45 0.16
N LEU A 401 -13.10 26.59 -0.05
CA LEU A 401 -12.87 25.23 -0.57
C LEU A 401 -12.76 25.26 -2.09
N ALA A 402 -11.70 24.65 -2.62
CA ALA A 402 -11.49 24.41 -4.05
C ALA A 402 -11.28 22.91 -4.31
N VAL A 403 -11.99 22.38 -5.32
CA VAL A 403 -11.89 20.98 -5.77
C VAL A 403 -11.59 20.98 -7.28
N PRO A 404 -10.35 21.31 -7.68
CA PRO A 404 -9.99 21.33 -9.10
C PRO A 404 -9.84 19.90 -9.64
N GLU A 405 -10.02 19.74 -10.95
CA GLU A 405 -9.74 18.52 -11.69
C GLU A 405 -8.29 18.05 -11.48
N ARG A 406 -8.03 16.75 -11.68
CA ARG A 406 -6.76 16.09 -11.33
C ARG A 406 -5.51 16.87 -11.76
N ALA A 407 -5.41 17.26 -13.04
CA ALA A 407 -4.22 17.94 -13.56
C ALA A 407 -4.03 19.32 -12.92
N ALA A 408 -5.13 20.07 -12.78
CA ALA A 408 -5.13 21.39 -12.15
C ALA A 408 -4.82 21.29 -10.64
N ALA A 409 -5.34 20.27 -9.95
CA ALA A 409 -5.04 20.01 -8.54
C ALA A 409 -3.56 19.70 -8.33
N ILE A 410 -2.99 18.80 -9.15
CA ILE A 410 -1.56 18.44 -9.11
C ILE A 410 -0.69 19.69 -9.33
N LYS A 411 -0.99 20.48 -10.35
CA LYS A 411 -0.25 21.72 -10.61
C LYS A 411 -0.32 22.66 -9.43
N ARG A 412 -1.51 22.91 -8.90
CA ARG A 412 -1.76 23.85 -7.82
C ARG A 412 -1.05 23.45 -6.53
N ILE A 413 -1.12 22.15 -6.14
CA ILE A 413 -0.53 21.65 -4.90
C ILE A 413 0.98 21.45 -5.02
N TYR A 414 1.46 20.78 -6.10
CA TYR A 414 2.85 20.31 -6.17
C TYR A 414 3.78 21.15 -7.04
N THR A 415 3.23 22.07 -7.86
CA THR A 415 4.04 22.96 -8.71
C THR A 415 3.99 24.41 -8.24
N ASP A 416 2.78 24.93 -8.08
CA ASP A 416 2.57 26.34 -7.73
C ASP A 416 2.58 26.58 -6.22
N TYR A 417 2.33 25.52 -5.40
CA TYR A 417 2.16 25.57 -3.95
C TYR A 417 1.09 26.60 -3.53
N ASP A 418 0.04 26.76 -4.36
CA ASP A 418 -1.05 27.71 -4.15
C ASP A 418 -2.18 27.08 -3.33
N PHE A 419 -1.92 26.90 -2.05
CA PHE A 419 -2.87 26.42 -1.04
C PHE A 419 -2.43 26.89 0.35
N ASP A 420 -3.35 26.88 1.30
CA ASP A 420 -3.08 27.00 2.72
C ASP A 420 -3.13 25.61 3.38
N LEU A 421 -4.21 24.87 3.11
CA LEU A 421 -4.36 23.45 3.42
C LEU A 421 -4.62 22.65 2.14
N ALA A 422 -4.09 21.43 2.06
CA ALA A 422 -4.40 20.50 0.97
C ALA A 422 -4.90 19.15 1.52
N ILE A 423 -5.94 18.59 0.90
CA ILE A 423 -6.35 17.20 1.09
C ILE A 423 -5.77 16.37 -0.05
N SER A 424 -5.00 15.38 0.31
CA SER A 424 -4.31 14.47 -0.60
C SER A 424 -4.46 13.01 -0.15
N ASN A 425 -3.87 12.10 -0.89
CA ASN A 425 -3.80 10.70 -0.51
C ASN A 425 -2.33 10.24 -0.56
N GLN A 426 -1.95 9.45 0.43
CA GLN A 426 -0.58 8.96 0.56
C GLN A 426 -0.61 7.44 0.73
N GLU A 427 0.25 6.79 -0.02
CA GLU A 427 0.54 5.37 0.16
C GLU A 427 1.51 5.21 1.32
N ASN A 428 1.27 4.22 2.16
CA ASN A 428 2.05 3.97 3.36
C ASN A 428 2.49 2.50 3.39
N PRO A 429 3.59 2.15 2.70
CA PRO A 429 4.13 0.80 2.72
C PRO A 429 4.74 0.47 4.08
N SER A 430 4.99 -0.81 4.31
CA SER A 430 5.57 -1.29 5.57
C SER A 430 6.99 -0.79 5.84
N GLU A 431 7.77 -0.48 4.80
CA GLU A 431 9.06 0.21 4.97
C GLU A 431 8.85 1.73 4.91
N PRO A 432 8.96 2.44 6.05
CA PRO A 432 8.64 3.86 6.09
C PRO A 432 9.72 4.75 5.46
N VAL A 433 10.97 4.27 5.38
CA VAL A 433 12.05 5.04 4.77
C VAL A 433 12.30 4.48 3.38
N PRO A 434 12.16 5.28 2.40
CA PRO A 434 11.94 6.75 2.33
C PRO A 434 10.51 7.17 2.02
N THR A 435 9.60 6.21 1.82
CA THR A 435 8.28 6.50 1.25
C THR A 435 7.47 7.42 2.16
N THR A 436 7.41 7.11 3.46
CA THR A 436 6.68 7.94 4.43
C THR A 436 7.51 9.14 4.88
N THR A 437 8.80 8.94 5.15
CA THR A 437 9.66 10.00 5.69
C THR A 437 9.89 11.16 4.70
N GLN A 438 9.79 10.92 3.39
CA GLN A 438 9.95 11.96 2.38
C GLN A 438 8.94 13.12 2.51
N TYR A 439 7.79 12.91 3.14
CA TYR A 439 6.80 13.97 3.36
C TYR A 439 7.23 14.97 4.45
N PHE A 440 8.34 14.69 5.15
CA PHE A 440 8.83 15.46 6.29
C PHE A 440 10.29 15.92 6.10
N THR A 441 10.91 15.60 4.98
CA THR A 441 12.31 15.92 4.70
C THR A 441 12.46 16.78 3.45
N THR A 442 13.62 17.45 3.34
CA THR A 442 14.00 18.31 2.21
C THR A 442 14.05 17.54 0.89
N ASP A 443 14.52 16.26 0.93
CA ASP A 443 14.58 15.40 -0.26
C ASP A 443 13.22 15.17 -0.90
N GLY A 444 12.15 15.29 -0.14
CA GLY A 444 10.78 15.20 -0.62
C GLY A 444 10.26 16.49 -1.27
N ILE A 445 10.92 17.64 -1.06
CA ILE A 445 10.51 18.93 -1.63
C ILE A 445 10.95 19.01 -3.10
N LYS A 446 10.13 18.48 -4.00
CA LYS A 446 10.42 18.42 -5.45
C LYS A 446 9.32 19.12 -6.23
N LYS A 447 9.60 20.34 -6.71
CA LYS A 447 8.66 21.13 -7.50
C LYS A 447 8.21 20.37 -8.76
N GLY A 448 6.89 20.26 -8.96
CA GLY A 448 6.30 19.59 -10.12
C GLY A 448 6.22 18.08 -10.01
N VAL A 449 6.72 17.46 -8.93
CA VAL A 449 6.62 16.02 -8.69
C VAL A 449 5.45 15.75 -7.74
N PRO A 450 4.36 15.12 -8.21
CA PRO A 450 3.18 14.85 -7.37
C PRO A 450 3.47 13.86 -6.23
N PHE A 451 2.65 13.94 -5.19
CA PHE A 451 2.68 13.02 -4.05
C PHE A 451 4.06 13.00 -3.33
N ARG A 452 4.63 14.20 -3.15
CA ARG A 452 5.84 14.46 -2.39
C ARG A 452 5.54 15.49 -1.31
N ASN A 453 6.55 15.97 -0.60
CA ASN A 453 6.42 17.00 0.44
C ASN A 453 5.88 18.33 -0.13
N ALA A 454 4.57 18.45 -0.29
CA ALA A 454 3.93 19.70 -0.70
C ALA A 454 3.87 20.71 0.45
N SER A 455 3.94 20.26 1.71
CA SER A 455 3.93 21.14 2.89
C SER A 455 5.15 22.08 2.92
N GLY A 456 6.28 21.66 2.33
CA GLY A 456 7.54 22.39 2.42
C GLY A 456 8.18 22.39 3.80
N PHE A 457 7.69 21.53 4.69
CA PHE A 457 8.27 21.34 6.01
C PHE A 457 9.61 20.61 5.94
N SER A 458 10.58 21.08 6.69
CA SER A 458 11.80 20.35 7.05
C SER A 458 12.38 20.97 8.33
N SER A 459 13.10 20.16 9.09
CA SER A 459 13.87 20.65 10.24
C SER A 459 15.15 19.82 10.41
N ALA A 460 16.19 20.42 11.01
CA ALA A 460 17.44 19.74 11.25
C ALA A 460 17.26 18.46 12.10
N ASP A 461 16.38 18.49 13.09
CA ASP A 461 16.09 17.33 13.93
C ASP A 461 15.42 16.21 13.14
N MET A 462 14.48 16.55 12.26
CA MET A 462 13.81 15.58 11.38
C MET A 462 14.79 14.92 10.40
N GLU A 463 15.65 15.73 9.75
CA GLU A 463 16.67 15.23 8.83
C GLU A 463 17.65 14.29 9.52
N ALA A 464 18.16 14.69 10.70
CA ALA A 464 19.09 13.89 11.48
C ALA A 464 18.45 12.57 11.95
N LEU A 465 17.18 12.59 12.33
CA LEU A 465 16.44 11.41 12.76
C LEU A 465 16.21 10.44 11.61
N VAL A 466 15.76 10.93 10.46
CA VAL A 466 15.54 10.11 9.26
C VAL A 466 16.83 9.48 8.76
N GLU A 467 17.97 10.21 8.80
CA GLU A 467 19.27 9.65 8.42
C GLU A 467 19.70 8.52 9.39
N LYS A 468 19.46 8.66 10.70
CA LYS A 468 19.71 7.57 11.67
C LYS A 468 18.85 6.34 11.36
N ILE A 469 17.54 6.52 11.07
CA ILE A 469 16.64 5.40 10.72
C ILE A 469 17.12 4.68 9.46
N ARG A 470 17.64 5.43 8.49
CA ARG A 470 18.09 4.90 7.19
C ARG A 470 19.22 3.89 7.34
N ILE A 471 20.16 4.13 8.25
CA ILE A 471 21.39 3.33 8.39
C ILE A 471 21.39 2.40 9.61
N GLU A 472 20.40 2.48 10.50
CA GLU A 472 20.34 1.66 11.71
C GLU A 472 19.99 0.21 11.37
N THR A 473 20.90 -0.70 11.62
CA THR A 473 20.78 -2.12 11.26
C THR A 473 20.29 -3.00 12.40
N GLU A 474 20.31 -2.50 13.65
CA GLU A 474 19.75 -3.23 14.79
C GLU A 474 18.24 -3.00 14.86
N PRO A 475 17.38 -4.07 14.74
CA PRO A 475 15.95 -3.91 14.55
C PRO A 475 15.24 -3.15 15.67
N ALA A 476 15.57 -3.44 16.94
CA ALA A 476 14.90 -2.81 18.08
C ALA A 476 15.23 -1.31 18.17
N ARG A 477 16.48 -0.93 17.91
CA ARG A 477 16.90 0.47 17.86
C ARG A 477 16.26 1.19 16.69
N ARG A 478 16.20 0.56 15.53
CA ARG A 478 15.54 1.13 14.35
C ARG A 478 14.07 1.38 14.62
N ARG A 479 13.36 0.41 15.23
CA ARG A 479 11.96 0.59 15.64
C ARG A 479 11.80 1.78 16.60
N SER A 480 12.68 1.92 17.61
CA SER A 480 12.65 3.07 18.53
C SER A 480 12.79 4.40 17.79
N LEU A 481 13.75 4.49 16.84
CA LEU A 481 13.94 5.70 16.03
C LEU A 481 12.72 6.03 15.16
N VAL A 482 12.02 5.02 14.62
CA VAL A 482 10.78 5.23 13.86
C VAL A 482 9.67 5.74 14.78
N VAL A 483 9.55 5.25 16.01
CA VAL A 483 8.60 5.79 17.00
C VAL A 483 8.92 7.25 17.34
N ASP A 484 10.21 7.60 17.48
CA ASP A 484 10.62 9.00 17.70
C ASP A 484 10.28 9.88 16.48
N PHE A 485 10.42 9.36 15.26
CA PHE A 485 9.98 10.03 14.04
C PHE A 485 8.46 10.29 14.06
N GLU A 486 7.65 9.30 14.44
CA GLU A 486 6.20 9.46 14.54
C GLU A 486 5.81 10.53 15.56
N LYS A 487 6.45 10.52 16.73
CA LYS A 487 6.24 11.55 17.76
C LYS A 487 6.55 12.94 17.25
N LEU A 488 7.71 13.11 16.61
CA LEU A 488 8.13 14.39 16.05
C LEU A 488 7.20 14.84 14.93
N ALA A 489 6.87 13.96 13.99
CA ALA A 489 5.99 14.27 12.86
C ALA A 489 4.59 14.68 13.31
N THR A 490 4.02 13.97 14.29
CA THR A 490 2.69 14.30 14.84
C THR A 490 2.71 15.59 15.66
N GLN A 491 3.79 15.88 16.38
CA GLN A 491 3.97 17.16 17.08
C GLN A 491 4.06 18.33 16.10
N GLU A 492 4.82 18.18 15.01
CA GLU A 492 4.96 19.21 13.98
C GLU A 492 3.68 19.45 13.19
N ALA A 493 2.83 18.44 13.05
CA ALA A 493 1.51 18.53 12.43
C ALA A 493 1.50 19.24 11.06
N CYS A 494 2.51 18.97 10.23
CA CYS A 494 2.60 19.58 8.90
C CYS A 494 1.89 18.76 7.82
N ASN A 495 1.86 17.44 7.99
CA ASN A 495 1.21 16.49 7.09
C ASN A 495 0.82 15.25 7.88
N LEU A 496 -0.46 15.10 8.21
CA LEU A 496 -0.96 13.97 9.00
C LEU A 496 -2.16 13.31 8.32
N PRO A 497 -2.37 12.01 8.53
CA PRO A 497 -3.56 11.33 8.07
C PRO A 497 -4.80 11.86 8.80
N LEU A 498 -5.83 12.16 8.03
CA LEU A 498 -7.18 12.34 8.55
C LEU A 498 -7.78 10.97 8.88
N VAL A 499 -7.69 10.07 7.91
CA VAL A 499 -8.14 8.68 8.06
C VAL A 499 -7.21 7.71 7.33
N GLU A 500 -7.08 6.52 7.89
CA GLU A 500 -6.51 5.34 7.27
C GLU A 500 -7.63 4.63 6.52
N VAL A 501 -7.48 4.44 5.21
CA VAL A 501 -8.51 3.83 4.36
C VAL A 501 -8.34 2.31 4.34
N GLU A 502 -9.39 1.58 4.63
CA GLU A 502 -9.43 0.13 4.56
C GLU A 502 -9.88 -0.30 3.16
N THR A 503 -8.92 -0.53 2.29
CA THR A 503 -9.18 -1.05 0.93
C THR A 503 -9.89 -2.39 0.98
N SER A 504 -10.89 -2.58 0.13
CA SER A 504 -11.76 -3.74 0.17
C SER A 504 -11.67 -4.61 -1.09
N THR A 505 -11.94 -5.89 -0.90
CA THR A 505 -12.22 -6.88 -1.95
C THR A 505 -13.61 -7.46 -1.75
N VAL A 506 -14.41 -7.51 -2.80
CA VAL A 506 -15.68 -8.24 -2.83
C VAL A 506 -15.54 -9.41 -3.80
N ALA A 507 -15.88 -10.61 -3.35
CA ALA A 507 -15.76 -11.81 -4.15
C ALA A 507 -17.01 -12.69 -4.04
N SER A 508 -17.27 -13.50 -5.06
CA SER A 508 -18.13 -14.65 -4.93
C SER A 508 -17.58 -15.56 -3.83
N SER A 509 -18.44 -16.11 -2.97
CA SER A 509 -18.05 -17.07 -1.91
C SER A 509 -17.32 -18.31 -2.45
N ARG A 510 -17.40 -18.54 -3.77
CA ARG A 510 -16.67 -19.62 -4.45
C ARG A 510 -15.17 -19.31 -4.67
N VAL A 511 -14.75 -18.05 -4.68
CA VAL A 511 -13.34 -17.68 -4.87
C VAL A 511 -12.57 -17.90 -3.58
N GLN A 512 -11.53 -18.69 -3.64
CA GLN A 512 -10.70 -19.08 -2.49
C GLN A 512 -9.27 -18.57 -2.65
N ASN A 513 -8.56 -18.35 -1.56
CA ASN A 513 -7.13 -17.99 -1.46
C ASN A 513 -6.74 -16.62 -2.03
N TYR A 514 -7.68 -15.74 -2.39
CA TYR A 514 -7.36 -14.47 -3.04
C TYR A 514 -6.74 -13.40 -2.10
N ALA A 515 -6.86 -13.56 -0.78
CA ALA A 515 -6.35 -12.63 0.24
C ALA A 515 -5.25 -13.27 1.12
N ASN A 516 -4.41 -14.14 0.53
CA ASN A 516 -3.34 -14.86 1.23
C ASN A 516 -1.99 -14.12 1.23
N ALA A 517 -1.91 -12.98 0.56
CA ALA A 517 -0.74 -12.10 0.53
C ALA A 517 -1.10 -10.73 1.10
N PRO A 518 -0.16 -10.00 1.72
CA PRO A 518 -0.41 -8.68 2.31
C PRO A 518 -0.59 -7.57 1.25
N ASP A 519 -0.41 -7.88 -0.02
CA ASP A 519 -0.75 -7.05 -1.17
C ASP A 519 -1.43 -7.90 -2.26
N THR A 520 -2.75 -7.87 -2.28
CA THR A 520 -3.59 -8.60 -3.24
C THR A 520 -3.31 -8.19 -4.70
N LEU A 521 -2.95 -6.92 -4.93
CA LEU A 521 -2.61 -6.44 -6.27
C LEU A 521 -1.27 -7.01 -6.74
N ALA A 522 -0.28 -7.03 -5.85
CA ALA A 522 1.05 -7.53 -6.15
C ALA A 522 1.19 -9.07 -6.02
N ALA A 523 0.14 -9.76 -5.56
CA ALA A 523 0.11 -11.22 -5.48
C ALA A 523 -0.03 -11.87 -6.85
N SER A 524 0.69 -12.96 -7.08
CA SER A 524 0.66 -13.69 -8.36
C SER A 524 -0.63 -14.49 -8.59
N TRP A 525 -1.42 -14.76 -7.56
CA TRP A 525 -2.64 -15.57 -7.60
C TRP A 525 -2.45 -16.99 -8.14
N HIS A 526 -1.29 -17.57 -7.93
CA HIS A 526 -1.01 -18.96 -8.34
C HIS A 526 -1.89 -19.98 -7.61
N ASP A 527 -2.29 -19.69 -6.38
CA ASP A 527 -3.06 -20.58 -5.49
C ASP A 527 -4.55 -20.20 -5.38
N VAL A 528 -5.03 -19.26 -6.19
CA VAL A 528 -6.46 -18.91 -6.25
C VAL A 528 -7.23 -20.01 -7.01
N TRP A 529 -8.42 -20.38 -6.51
CA TRP A 529 -9.26 -21.39 -7.11
C TRP A 529 -10.76 -21.14 -6.87
N LEU A 530 -11.62 -21.85 -7.62
CA LEU A 530 -13.07 -21.76 -7.52
C LEU A 530 -13.66 -23.02 -6.86
N ALA A 531 -14.29 -22.86 -5.71
CA ALA A 531 -15.08 -23.88 -5.06
C ALA A 531 -16.33 -24.27 -5.89
N ALA A 532 -16.92 -25.41 -5.60
CA ALA A 532 -18.06 -25.94 -6.33
C ALA A 532 -19.31 -25.04 -6.28
#